data_abd187ba3036f2ce16a322d745773100
#
_entry.id   abd187ba3036f2ce16a322d745773100
#
_cell.length_a   1.000
_cell.length_b   1.000
_cell.length_c   1.000
_cell.angle_alpha   90.00
_cell.angle_beta   90.00
_cell.angle_gamma   90.00
#
_symmetry.space_group_name_H-M   'P 1'
#
loop_
_entity.id
_entity.type
_entity.pdbx_description
1 polymer ?
#
loop_
_entity_poly.entity_id
_entity_poly.type
_entity_poly.pdbx_seq_one_letter_code
_entity_poly.pdbx_strand_id
1 'polypeptide(L)'
;GALSLCVQGLANIERAGTLTGPTSLFTLTIADSGERKSTVDNYFTKGVRDYQDEQRKALYPQVKARKREIKVWKTRHSGLLQKIKSETKQGNPIDEIKTQLAKLEDEEPRPIPVPYLIRSDETPEHLAMALRVEWPSAGIVSSEAGAVFGSHAMNPESIMRNLSLLNILWDGGELQIGRVTRESFCLKDVRLSVSLQIQP
;
A
#
# COMPACT_ATOMS: atom_id res chain seq x y z
N GLY A 1 -6.01 1.35 -18.68
CA GLY A 1 -5.35 1.53 -17.37
C GLY A 1 -5.83 2.75 -16.61
N ALA A 2 -5.60 4.00 -17.10
CA ALA A 2 -5.87 5.22 -16.32
C ALA A 2 -7.35 5.37 -15.89
N LEU A 3 -8.31 5.14 -16.76
CA LEU A 3 -9.74 5.20 -16.40
C LEU A 3 -10.12 4.14 -15.35
N SER A 4 -9.61 2.92 -15.50
CA SER A 4 -9.83 1.86 -14.51
C SER A 4 -9.29 2.27 -13.12
N LEU A 5 -8.10 2.85 -13.07
CA LEU A 5 -7.52 3.39 -11.82
C LEU A 5 -8.42 4.44 -11.16
N CYS A 6 -9.06 5.31 -11.95
CA CYS A 6 -9.95 6.35 -11.41
C CYS A 6 -11.24 5.78 -10.80
N VAL A 7 -11.77 4.68 -11.34
CA VAL A 7 -13.10 4.17 -10.98
C VAL A 7 -13.07 2.91 -10.11
N GLN A 8 -11.93 2.23 -10.02
CA GLN A 8 -11.82 0.92 -9.34
C GLN A 8 -12.19 0.95 -7.84
N GLY A 9 -12.09 2.10 -7.20
CA GLY A 9 -12.49 2.30 -5.80
C GLY A 9 -13.96 2.67 -5.61
N LEU A 10 -14.69 2.96 -6.71
CA LEU A 10 -16.06 3.49 -6.67
C LEU A 10 -17.12 2.42 -6.89
N ALA A 11 -16.80 1.37 -7.66
CA ALA A 11 -17.76 0.35 -8.05
C ALA A 11 -17.11 -1.01 -8.27
N ASN A 12 -17.90 -2.06 -8.08
CA ASN A 12 -17.58 -3.42 -8.52
C ASN A 12 -18.48 -3.76 -9.73
N ILE A 13 -18.06 -4.76 -10.51
CA ILE A 13 -18.83 -5.31 -11.61
C ILE A 13 -19.42 -6.64 -11.16
N GLU A 14 -20.72 -6.79 -11.31
CA GLU A 14 -21.39 -8.10 -11.25
C GLU A 14 -21.33 -8.73 -12.64
N ARG A 15 -20.59 -9.83 -12.77
CA ARG A 15 -20.36 -10.51 -14.06
C ARG A 15 -21.42 -11.57 -14.38
N ALA A 16 -21.87 -12.30 -13.35
CA ALA A 16 -22.94 -13.28 -13.48
C ALA A 16 -23.49 -13.64 -12.10
N GLY A 17 -24.73 -13.36 -11.82
CA GLY A 17 -25.42 -13.74 -10.60
C GLY A 17 -24.69 -13.30 -9.34
N THR A 18 -23.94 -14.18 -8.71
CA THR A 18 -23.20 -13.89 -7.48
C THR A 18 -21.71 -13.55 -7.70
N LEU A 19 -21.25 -13.53 -8.95
CA LEU A 19 -19.86 -13.30 -9.27
C LEU A 19 -19.57 -11.79 -9.40
N THR A 20 -19.22 -11.17 -8.30
CA THR A 20 -18.83 -9.75 -8.22
C THR A 20 -17.32 -9.62 -8.19
N GLY A 21 -16.76 -8.67 -8.93
CA GLY A 21 -15.33 -8.38 -8.95
C GLY A 21 -15.02 -6.90 -9.11
N PRO A 22 -13.76 -6.49 -8.95
CA PRO A 22 -13.36 -5.10 -9.11
C PRO A 22 -13.43 -4.65 -10.58
N THR A 23 -13.52 -3.33 -10.78
CA THR A 23 -13.36 -2.69 -12.10
C THR A 23 -11.90 -2.50 -12.51
N SER A 24 -10.98 -3.06 -11.75
CA SER A 24 -9.54 -3.02 -12.02
C SER A 24 -9.20 -3.73 -13.32
N LEU A 25 -8.24 -3.19 -14.07
CA LEU A 25 -7.75 -3.79 -15.31
C LEU A 25 -6.25 -4.05 -15.21
N PHE A 26 -5.84 -5.23 -15.67
CA PHE A 26 -4.44 -5.58 -15.86
C PHE A 26 -4.19 -5.66 -17.36
N THR A 27 -3.34 -4.78 -17.86
CA THR A 27 -3.01 -4.68 -19.28
C THR A 27 -1.51 -4.81 -19.49
N LEU A 28 -1.14 -5.60 -20.50
CA LEU A 28 0.23 -5.71 -21.00
C LEU A 28 0.22 -5.32 -22.47
N THR A 29 0.91 -4.22 -22.81
CA THR A 29 1.04 -3.74 -24.18
C THR A 29 2.41 -4.14 -24.72
N ILE A 30 2.42 -4.85 -25.83
CA ILE A 30 3.66 -5.20 -26.56
C ILE A 30 3.80 -4.20 -27.71
N ALA A 31 4.90 -3.48 -27.75
CA ALA A 31 5.15 -2.49 -28.81
C ALA A 31 6.64 -2.21 -28.95
N ASP A 32 7.11 -1.90 -30.18
CA ASP A 32 8.49 -1.65 -30.50
C ASP A 32 9.06 -0.37 -29.85
N SER A 33 10.38 -0.25 -29.88
CA SER A 33 11.05 0.99 -29.48
C SER A 33 10.64 2.14 -30.42
N GLY A 34 10.41 3.31 -29.87
CA GLY A 34 10.01 4.49 -30.66
C GLY A 34 8.49 4.68 -30.85
N GLU A 35 7.65 3.71 -30.50
CA GLU A 35 6.18 3.80 -30.65
C GLU A 35 5.50 4.73 -29.62
N ARG A 36 6.24 5.62 -28.99
CA ARG A 36 5.76 6.66 -28.06
C ARG A 36 4.96 6.13 -26.87
N LYS A 37 5.22 4.90 -26.43
CA LYS A 37 4.52 4.24 -25.30
C LYS A 37 4.45 5.13 -24.04
N SER A 38 5.60 5.61 -23.58
CA SER A 38 5.71 6.48 -22.42
C SER A 38 5.02 7.84 -22.59
N THR A 39 4.98 8.37 -23.83
CA THR A 39 4.26 9.62 -24.12
C THR A 39 2.76 9.43 -23.93
N VAL A 40 2.22 8.32 -24.42
CA VAL A 40 0.79 7.96 -24.27
C VAL A 40 0.44 7.75 -22.80
N ASP A 41 1.23 6.99 -22.07
CA ASP A 41 1.01 6.78 -20.62
C ASP A 41 1.05 8.10 -19.84
N ASN A 42 2.03 8.94 -20.10
CA ASN A 42 2.14 10.24 -19.45
C ASN A 42 0.92 11.14 -19.73
N TYR A 43 0.42 11.12 -20.97
CA TYR A 43 -0.76 11.87 -21.34
C TYR A 43 -2.01 11.43 -20.57
N PHE A 44 -2.29 10.12 -20.56
CA PHE A 44 -3.47 9.59 -19.89
C PHE A 44 -3.37 9.56 -18.35
N THR A 45 -2.17 9.47 -17.80
CA THR A 45 -1.97 9.47 -16.34
C THR A 45 -1.78 10.87 -15.76
N LYS A 46 -1.64 11.90 -16.60
CA LYS A 46 -1.39 13.27 -16.13
C LYS A 46 -2.42 13.75 -15.12
N GLY A 47 -3.71 13.60 -15.41
CA GLY A 47 -4.78 14.02 -14.49
C GLY A 47 -4.73 13.32 -13.14
N VAL A 48 -4.37 12.03 -13.12
CA VAL A 48 -4.20 11.28 -11.87
C VAL A 48 -3.00 11.78 -11.06
N ARG A 49 -1.88 12.10 -11.75
CA ARG A 49 -0.69 12.67 -11.11
C ARG A 49 -0.96 14.05 -10.55
N ASP A 50 -1.60 14.91 -11.33
CA ASP A 50 -1.96 16.27 -10.91
C ASP A 50 -2.85 16.21 -9.64
N TYR A 51 -3.90 15.38 -9.64
CA TYR A 51 -4.76 15.14 -8.46
C TYR A 51 -3.94 14.65 -7.25
N GLN A 52 -3.09 13.66 -7.44
CA GLN A 52 -2.23 13.14 -6.38
C GLN A 52 -1.34 14.23 -5.77
N ASP A 53 -0.75 15.08 -6.58
CA ASP A 53 0.12 16.17 -6.14
C ASP A 53 -0.67 17.28 -5.43
N GLU A 54 -1.87 17.59 -5.89
CA GLU A 54 -2.78 18.54 -5.22
C GLU A 54 -3.18 18.01 -3.83
N GLN A 55 -3.60 16.76 -3.73
CA GLN A 55 -3.96 16.13 -2.45
C GLN A 55 -2.76 16.11 -1.50
N ARG A 56 -1.58 15.75 -1.99
CA ARG A 56 -0.35 15.77 -1.19
C ARG A 56 -0.04 17.15 -0.64
N LYS A 57 -0.16 18.20 -1.46
CA LYS A 57 0.05 19.59 -1.03
C LYS A 57 -0.98 20.02 -0.01
N ALA A 58 -2.26 19.75 -0.25
CA ALA A 58 -3.36 20.11 0.64
C ALA A 58 -3.25 19.43 2.02
N LEU A 59 -2.89 18.15 2.05
CA LEU A 59 -2.77 17.36 3.27
C LEU A 59 -1.43 17.55 4.01
N TYR A 60 -0.43 18.15 3.36
CA TYR A 60 0.92 18.29 3.91
C TYR A 60 0.99 18.86 5.33
N PRO A 61 0.29 19.97 5.68
CA PRO A 61 0.31 20.52 7.04
C PRO A 61 -0.22 19.52 8.07
N GLN A 62 -1.33 18.85 7.76
CA GLN A 62 -1.97 17.87 8.64
C GLN A 62 -1.08 16.64 8.83
N VAL A 63 -0.49 16.11 7.75
CA VAL A 63 0.46 14.98 7.79
C VAL A 63 1.67 15.34 8.64
N LYS A 64 2.20 16.56 8.50
CA LYS A 64 3.35 17.03 9.29
C LYS A 64 3.01 17.14 10.78
N ALA A 65 1.83 17.64 11.12
CA ALA A 65 1.35 17.69 12.49
C ALA A 65 1.18 16.27 13.06
N ARG A 66 0.49 15.40 12.34
CA ARG A 66 0.26 14.00 12.74
C ARG A 66 1.55 13.21 12.91
N LYS A 67 2.55 13.41 12.06
CA LYS A 67 3.88 12.79 12.23
C LYS A 67 4.57 13.21 13.55
N ARG A 68 4.37 14.46 13.99
CA ARG A 68 4.88 14.92 15.29
C ARG A 68 4.16 14.23 16.44
N GLU A 69 2.83 14.14 16.38
CA GLU A 69 2.04 13.43 17.38
C GLU A 69 2.45 11.97 17.51
N ILE A 70 2.59 11.26 16.38
CA ILE A 70 3.08 9.86 16.34
C ILE A 70 4.47 9.76 16.97
N LYS A 71 5.37 10.71 16.69
CA LYS A 71 6.71 10.70 17.28
C LYS A 71 6.67 10.89 18.81
N VAL A 72 5.85 11.81 19.30
CA VAL A 72 5.65 12.03 20.75
C VAL A 72 5.06 10.77 21.38
N TRP A 73 4.01 10.21 20.78
CA TRP A 73 3.38 8.99 21.25
C TRP A 73 4.38 7.83 21.34
N LYS A 74 5.17 7.57 20.30
CA LYS A 74 6.21 6.53 20.30
C LYS A 74 7.24 6.74 21.40
N THR A 75 7.65 7.98 21.68
CA THR A 75 8.59 8.28 22.74
C THR A 75 7.98 7.99 24.13
N ARG A 76 6.72 8.38 24.36
CA ARG A 76 5.99 8.09 25.60
C ARG A 76 5.80 6.60 25.81
N HIS A 77 5.38 5.87 24.75
CA HIS A 77 5.20 4.43 24.77
C HIS A 77 6.50 3.70 25.13
N SER A 78 7.62 4.03 24.44
CA SER A 78 8.94 3.49 24.77
C SER A 78 9.38 3.79 26.20
N GLY A 79 9.12 4.99 26.70
CA GLY A 79 9.42 5.38 28.08
C GLY A 79 8.66 4.55 29.11
N LEU A 80 7.35 4.30 28.88
CA LEU A 80 6.56 3.44 29.78
C LEU A 80 7.03 2.00 29.76
N LEU A 81 7.36 1.46 28.58
CA LEU A 81 7.93 0.10 28.46
C LEU A 81 9.28 -0.04 29.19
N GLN A 82 10.14 0.98 29.08
CA GLN A 82 11.42 0.99 29.82
C GLN A 82 11.19 1.06 31.34
N LYS A 83 10.24 1.87 31.78
CA LYS A 83 9.87 1.97 33.20
C LYS A 83 9.32 0.65 33.72
N ILE A 84 8.42 -0.01 33.01
CA ILE A 84 7.92 -1.36 33.34
C ILE A 84 9.10 -2.32 33.50
N LYS A 85 10.04 -2.33 32.54
CA LYS A 85 11.21 -3.21 32.58
C LYS A 85 12.11 -2.96 33.78
N SER A 86 12.31 -1.71 34.19
CA SER A 86 13.11 -1.37 35.37
C SER A 86 12.43 -1.74 36.68
N GLU A 87 11.16 -1.39 36.84
CA GLU A 87 10.38 -1.69 38.06
C GLU A 87 10.21 -3.21 38.27
N THR A 88 9.96 -3.94 37.16
CA THR A 88 9.88 -5.42 37.20
C THR A 88 11.20 -6.05 37.69
N LYS A 89 12.34 -5.51 37.27
CA LYS A 89 13.65 -6.02 37.72
C LYS A 89 13.89 -5.76 39.21
N GLN A 90 13.31 -4.72 39.77
CA GLN A 90 13.40 -4.33 41.19
C GLN A 90 12.35 -5.02 42.07
N GLY A 91 11.40 -5.76 41.47
CA GLY A 91 10.30 -6.39 42.18
C GLY A 91 9.17 -5.43 42.60
N ASN A 92 9.16 -4.23 42.06
CA ASN A 92 8.15 -3.20 42.40
C ASN A 92 6.81 -3.45 41.67
N PRO A 93 5.69 -2.99 42.22
CA PRO A 93 4.39 -3.08 41.53
C PRO A 93 4.35 -2.24 40.26
N ILE A 94 3.76 -2.77 39.20
CA ILE A 94 3.70 -2.14 37.86
C ILE A 94 2.28 -1.87 37.37
N ASP A 95 1.25 -2.05 38.19
CA ASP A 95 -0.15 -1.99 37.77
C ASP A 95 -0.58 -0.59 37.32
N GLU A 96 -0.10 0.46 38.00
CA GLU A 96 -0.34 1.84 37.58
C GLU A 96 0.29 2.15 36.21
N ILE A 97 1.51 1.64 35.96
CA ILE A 97 2.24 1.86 34.72
C ILE A 97 1.57 1.10 33.58
N LYS A 98 1.06 -0.12 33.84
CA LYS A 98 0.26 -0.89 32.87
C LYS A 98 -1.02 -0.14 32.50
N THR A 99 -1.71 0.44 33.49
CA THR A 99 -2.92 1.23 33.23
C THR A 99 -2.62 2.47 32.38
N GLN A 100 -1.50 3.15 32.65
CA GLN A 100 -1.04 4.29 31.84
C GLN A 100 -0.69 3.86 30.41
N LEU A 101 -0.02 2.68 30.26
CA LEU A 101 0.33 2.12 28.96
C LEU A 101 -0.93 1.80 28.15
N ALA A 102 -1.90 1.10 28.74
CA ALA A 102 -3.16 0.74 28.07
C ALA A 102 -3.90 1.99 27.58
N LYS A 103 -4.02 3.03 28.42
CA LYS A 103 -4.62 4.31 28.00
C LYS A 103 -3.87 4.97 26.84
N LEU A 104 -2.55 4.92 26.87
CA LEU A 104 -1.74 5.48 25.78
C LEU A 104 -1.90 4.67 24.49
N GLU A 105 -2.04 3.36 24.57
CA GLU A 105 -2.28 2.48 23.42
C GLU A 105 -3.65 2.71 22.78
N ASP A 106 -4.69 2.97 23.59
CA ASP A 106 -6.02 3.35 23.09
C ASP A 106 -6.00 4.70 22.33
N GLU A 107 -5.06 5.59 22.69
CA GLU A 107 -4.87 6.90 22.07
C GLU A 107 -3.89 6.87 20.88
N GLU A 108 -3.52 5.71 20.33
CA GLU A 108 -2.54 5.61 19.27
C GLU A 108 -2.93 6.45 18.04
N PRO A 109 -2.14 7.47 17.68
CA PRO A 109 -2.46 8.34 16.55
C PRO A 109 -2.18 7.61 15.23
N ARG A 110 -3.22 7.40 14.42
CA ARG A 110 -3.10 6.79 13.10
C ARG A 110 -2.54 7.78 12.08
N PRO A 111 -1.69 7.33 11.17
CA PRO A 111 -1.23 8.15 10.04
C PRO A 111 -2.42 8.69 9.24
N ILE A 112 -2.28 9.90 8.69
CA ILE A 112 -3.26 10.43 7.74
C ILE A 112 -2.97 9.79 6.39
N PRO A 113 -3.95 9.10 5.78
CA PRO A 113 -3.77 8.52 4.46
C PRO A 113 -3.63 9.63 3.41
N VAL A 114 -2.64 9.48 2.54
CA VAL A 114 -2.39 10.40 1.41
C VAL A 114 -2.46 9.57 0.14
N PRO A 115 -3.27 9.97 -0.87
CA PRO A 115 -3.34 9.24 -2.11
C PRO A 115 -1.97 9.15 -2.78
N TYR A 116 -1.47 7.92 -2.97
CA TYR A 116 -0.33 7.61 -3.81
C TYR A 116 -0.76 6.57 -4.82
N LEU A 117 -1.39 7.07 -5.89
CA LEU A 117 -2.17 6.28 -6.81
C LEU A 117 -1.34 5.60 -7.90
N ILE A 118 -0.29 6.26 -8.40
CA ILE A 118 0.56 5.72 -9.47
C ILE A 118 1.88 5.25 -8.87
N ARG A 119 2.17 3.97 -9.07
CA ARG A 119 3.36 3.28 -8.60
C ARG A 119 4.08 2.65 -9.80
N SER A 120 5.39 2.50 -9.75
CA SER A 120 6.16 1.97 -10.88
C SER A 120 7.01 0.76 -10.50
N ASP A 121 7.79 0.85 -9.46
CA ASP A 121 8.76 -0.16 -9.05
C ASP A 121 8.66 -0.38 -7.54
N GLU A 122 7.95 -1.43 -7.15
CA GLU A 122 7.75 -1.78 -5.75
C GLU A 122 7.84 -3.29 -5.54
N THR A 123 8.42 -3.69 -4.41
CA THR A 123 8.35 -5.09 -4.00
C THR A 123 6.91 -5.47 -3.66
N PRO A 124 6.51 -6.76 -3.85
CA PRO A 124 5.17 -7.23 -3.47
C PRO A 124 4.80 -6.89 -2.02
N GLU A 125 5.77 -6.97 -1.13
CA GLU A 125 5.57 -6.67 0.27
C GLU A 125 5.35 -5.19 0.55
N HIS A 126 6.09 -4.32 -0.15
CA HIS A 126 5.91 -2.87 -0.04
C HIS A 126 4.55 -2.46 -0.60
N LEU A 127 4.19 -2.99 -1.77
CA LEU A 127 2.87 -2.76 -2.38
C LEU A 127 1.73 -3.15 -1.43
N ALA A 128 1.80 -4.34 -0.83
CA ALA A 128 0.80 -4.82 0.10
C ALA A 128 0.68 -3.91 1.34
N MET A 129 1.81 -3.49 1.92
CA MET A 129 1.83 -2.55 3.05
C MET A 129 1.27 -1.19 2.66
N ALA A 130 1.63 -0.67 1.50
CA ALA A 130 1.18 0.60 1.00
C ALA A 130 -0.34 0.62 0.75
N LEU A 131 -0.89 -0.44 0.15
CA LEU A 131 -2.33 -0.59 -0.04
C LEU A 131 -3.09 -0.66 1.30
N ARG A 132 -2.48 -1.21 2.34
CA ARG A 132 -3.07 -1.27 3.68
C ARG A 132 -3.01 0.08 4.43
N VAL A 133 -1.86 0.73 4.39
CA VAL A 133 -1.53 1.82 5.35
C VAL A 133 -1.65 3.19 4.71
N GLU A 134 -1.26 3.32 3.43
CA GLU A 134 -1.21 4.61 2.76
C GLU A 134 -2.52 4.91 2.03
N TRP A 135 -2.87 4.08 1.06
CA TRP A 135 -4.08 4.26 0.26
C TRP A 135 -4.56 2.92 -0.33
N PRO A 136 -5.86 2.57 -0.20
CA PRO A 136 -6.36 1.23 -0.57
C PRO A 136 -6.55 1.04 -2.07
N SER A 137 -6.13 1.96 -2.91
CA SER A 137 -6.29 1.91 -4.37
C SER A 137 -5.02 2.43 -5.04
N ALA A 138 -4.47 1.66 -5.98
CA ALA A 138 -3.27 2.03 -6.72
C ALA A 138 -3.28 1.50 -8.15
N GLY A 139 -2.41 2.06 -8.99
CA GLY A 139 -2.10 1.56 -10.32
C GLY A 139 -0.59 1.40 -10.49
N ILE A 140 -0.16 0.23 -10.94
CA ILE A 140 1.20 0.04 -11.41
C ILE A 140 1.24 0.46 -12.87
N VAL A 141 1.97 1.52 -13.17
CA VAL A 141 2.14 2.02 -14.54
C VAL A 141 3.62 2.07 -14.86
N SER A 142 4.05 1.23 -15.81
CA SER A 142 5.45 1.15 -16.20
C SER A 142 5.58 0.95 -17.71
N SER A 143 6.47 1.74 -18.32
CA SER A 143 6.86 1.57 -19.73
C SER A 143 7.86 0.42 -19.95
N GLU A 144 8.28 -0.23 -18.86
CA GLU A 144 9.21 -1.36 -18.86
C GLU A 144 8.70 -2.46 -17.93
N ALA A 145 7.90 -3.40 -18.46
CA ALA A 145 7.36 -4.51 -17.68
C ALA A 145 8.45 -5.38 -17.05
N GLY A 146 9.64 -5.44 -17.66
CA GLY A 146 10.80 -6.13 -17.12
C GLY A 146 11.23 -5.62 -15.74
N ALA A 147 11.09 -4.33 -15.46
CA ALA A 147 11.38 -3.76 -14.15
C ALA A 147 10.41 -4.30 -13.08
N VAL A 148 9.12 -4.44 -13.42
CA VAL A 148 8.08 -4.93 -12.50
C VAL A 148 8.20 -6.45 -12.28
N PHE A 149 8.54 -7.23 -13.31
CA PHE A 149 8.63 -8.69 -13.22
C PHE A 149 10.06 -9.19 -12.95
N GLY A 150 11.08 -8.41 -13.29
CA GLY A 150 12.49 -8.84 -13.28
C GLY A 150 13.31 -8.29 -12.12
N SER A 151 13.11 -7.05 -11.69
CA SER A 151 13.97 -6.41 -10.69
C SER A 151 13.87 -7.02 -9.28
N HIS A 152 12.72 -7.58 -8.93
CA HIS A 152 12.46 -8.19 -7.62
C HIS A 152 12.38 -9.71 -7.66
N ALA A 153 12.60 -10.33 -8.82
CA ALA A 153 12.34 -11.74 -9.08
C ALA A 153 13.55 -12.47 -9.65
N MET A 154 14.70 -12.32 -9.00
CA MET A 154 15.89 -13.07 -9.42
C MET A 154 15.79 -14.58 -9.15
N ASN A 155 14.81 -15.04 -8.38
CA ASN A 155 14.56 -16.47 -8.14
C ASN A 155 13.09 -16.85 -8.41
N PRO A 156 12.82 -18.11 -8.78
CA PRO A 156 11.48 -18.61 -9.09
C PRO A 156 10.45 -18.41 -7.96
N GLU A 157 10.86 -18.52 -6.71
CA GLU A 157 9.98 -18.33 -5.56
C GLU A 157 9.49 -16.89 -5.42
N SER A 158 10.34 -15.91 -5.72
CA SER A 158 9.96 -14.50 -5.70
C SER A 158 8.99 -14.16 -6.82
N ILE A 159 9.20 -14.73 -8.01
CA ILE A 159 8.27 -14.61 -9.15
C ILE A 159 6.90 -15.16 -8.76
N MET A 160 6.85 -16.37 -8.22
CA MET A 160 5.59 -17.02 -7.83
C MET A 160 4.85 -16.23 -6.75
N ARG A 161 5.55 -15.66 -5.77
CA ARG A 161 4.94 -14.80 -4.75
C ARG A 161 4.34 -13.53 -5.35
N ASN A 162 5.07 -12.88 -6.25
CA ASN A 162 4.59 -11.68 -6.93
C ASN A 162 3.33 -11.98 -7.75
N LEU A 163 3.37 -13.02 -8.57
CA LEU A 163 2.21 -13.45 -9.37
C LEU A 163 1.02 -13.83 -8.49
N SER A 164 1.25 -14.52 -7.38
CA SER A 164 0.18 -14.88 -6.43
C SER A 164 -0.49 -13.64 -5.83
N LEU A 165 0.30 -12.63 -5.43
CA LEU A 165 -0.23 -11.36 -4.94
C LEU A 165 -1.06 -10.67 -6.03
N LEU A 166 -0.52 -10.55 -7.24
CA LEU A 166 -1.21 -9.90 -8.35
C LEU A 166 -2.52 -10.62 -8.72
N ASN A 167 -2.54 -11.95 -8.72
CA ASN A 167 -3.76 -12.72 -8.98
C ASN A 167 -4.84 -12.46 -7.94
N ILE A 168 -4.49 -12.45 -6.64
CA ILE A 168 -5.45 -12.15 -5.57
C ILE A 168 -6.00 -10.71 -5.71
N LEU A 169 -5.12 -9.75 -6.03
CA LEU A 169 -5.53 -8.36 -6.23
C LEU A 169 -6.37 -8.17 -7.49
N TRP A 170 -6.14 -8.98 -8.55
CA TRP A 170 -6.97 -9.03 -9.75
C TRP A 170 -8.42 -9.40 -9.42
N ASP A 171 -8.61 -10.42 -8.60
CA ASP A 171 -9.94 -10.88 -8.20
C ASP A 171 -10.59 -10.00 -7.12
N GLY A 172 -9.85 -9.05 -6.55
CA GLY A 172 -10.32 -8.26 -5.39
C GLY A 172 -10.45 -9.10 -4.12
N GLY A 173 -9.70 -10.21 -4.07
CA GLY A 173 -9.72 -11.15 -2.96
C GLY A 173 -9.05 -10.61 -1.69
N GLU A 174 -9.33 -11.28 -0.56
CA GLU A 174 -8.67 -11.01 0.70
C GLU A 174 -7.34 -11.77 0.76
N LEU A 175 -6.29 -11.13 1.24
CA LEU A 175 -4.96 -11.72 1.41
C LEU A 175 -4.48 -11.57 2.85
N GLN A 176 -4.25 -12.69 3.51
CA GLN A 176 -3.60 -12.70 4.82
C GLN A 176 -2.09 -12.82 4.65
N ILE A 177 -1.36 -11.80 5.09
CA ILE A 177 0.10 -11.78 5.06
C ILE A 177 0.60 -12.02 6.48
N GLY A 178 1.17 -13.22 6.71
CA GLY A 178 1.82 -13.60 7.96
C GLY A 178 3.33 -13.61 7.80
N ARG A 179 4.07 -13.06 8.76
CA ARG A 179 5.54 -13.16 8.84
C ARG A 179 5.99 -13.39 10.26
N VAL A 180 7.05 -14.18 10.41
CA VAL A 180 7.64 -14.52 11.72
C VAL A 180 8.19 -13.27 12.45
N THR A 181 8.57 -12.22 11.71
CA THR A 181 9.26 -11.04 12.26
C THR A 181 8.42 -9.76 12.29
N ARG A 182 7.17 -9.79 11.81
CA ARG A 182 6.28 -8.62 11.78
C ARG A 182 4.84 -9.06 12.09
N GLU A 183 4.02 -8.12 12.54
CA GLU A 183 2.59 -8.36 12.72
C GLU A 183 1.94 -8.85 11.42
N SER A 184 1.17 -9.93 11.55
CA SER A 184 0.35 -10.46 10.47
C SER A 184 -0.79 -9.48 10.19
N PHE A 185 -1.12 -9.29 8.92
CA PHE A 185 -2.22 -8.41 8.53
C PHE A 185 -3.03 -8.98 7.38
N CYS A 186 -4.28 -8.55 7.29
CA CYS A 186 -5.17 -8.85 6.20
C CYS A 186 -5.30 -7.64 5.27
N LEU A 187 -5.17 -7.87 3.96
CA LEU A 187 -5.58 -6.94 2.92
C LEU A 187 -7.03 -7.24 2.56
N LYS A 188 -7.87 -6.24 2.67
CA LYS A 188 -9.28 -6.32 2.33
C LYS A 188 -9.73 -5.03 1.66
N ASP A 189 -10.64 -5.15 0.70
CA ASP A 189 -11.22 -4.01 -0.04
C ASP A 189 -10.18 -3.11 -0.72
N VAL A 190 -9.01 -3.66 -1.08
CA VAL A 190 -7.99 -2.96 -1.84
C VAL A 190 -8.19 -3.15 -3.33
N ARG A 191 -7.71 -2.20 -4.13
CA ARG A 191 -7.86 -2.20 -5.59
C ARG A 191 -6.52 -1.92 -6.24
N LEU A 192 -6.23 -2.70 -7.28
CA LEU A 192 -5.02 -2.53 -8.08
C LEU A 192 -5.36 -2.61 -9.56
N SER A 193 -4.99 -1.59 -10.32
CA SER A 193 -4.90 -1.66 -11.79
C SER A 193 -3.45 -1.78 -12.22
N VAL A 194 -3.20 -2.48 -13.32
CA VAL A 194 -1.85 -2.69 -13.86
C VAL A 194 -1.83 -2.30 -15.33
N SER A 195 -0.92 -1.42 -15.71
CA SER A 195 -0.69 -1.01 -17.10
C SER A 195 0.82 -1.10 -17.37
N LEU A 196 1.22 -2.18 -18.00
CA LEU A 196 2.62 -2.46 -18.29
C LEU A 196 2.87 -2.45 -19.80
N GLN A 197 4.07 -2.06 -20.16
CA GLN A 197 4.52 -2.08 -21.55
C GLN A 197 5.83 -2.87 -21.64
N ILE A 198 5.99 -3.61 -22.74
CA ILE A 198 7.19 -4.40 -23.01
C ILE A 198 7.57 -4.27 -24.48
N GLN A 199 8.83 -4.41 -24.77
CA GLN A 199 9.33 -4.61 -26.13
C GLN A 199 9.32 -6.08 -26.45
N PRO A 200 9.10 -6.46 -27.72
CA PRO A 200 9.18 -7.85 -28.19
C PRO A 200 10.51 -8.50 -27.88
#